data_fde0122d1e7ca9289cecc374fe4a53d1
#
_entry.id   fde0122d1e7ca9289cecc374fe4a53d1
#
_cell.length_a   1.000
_cell.length_b   1.000
_cell.length_c   1.000
_cell.angle_alpha   90.00
_cell.angle_beta   90.00
_cell.angle_gamma   90.00
#
_symmetry.space_group_name_H-M   'P 1'
#
loop_
_entity.id
_entity.type
_entity.pdbx_description
1 polymer ?
#
loop_
_entity_poly.entity_id
_entity_poly.type
_entity_poly.pdbx_seq_one_letter_code
_entity_poly.pdbx_strand_id
1 'polypeptide(L)'
;MSTIKTEIAPPSVIKGSYEKLLRKMYISNVAKRLRQLNQPSDVDRKRWVWELIQNAKDTIAGDPTRNQINVRIEIDGDIVRFRHDGNPFTSDARFGLLYKYSEDKENSESTGRFGTGFLTTHCLSKVVTIESNMYSNDEKTELCGFSVTMYRDGQIEKELLEGLDKMEKSQKYYGDLFEWTTFTYHVSTDSGRRAIQLGVENFHKLIAQTMLFCKELASIELNNNGKITSIVRRPIEEVASNVMSATFEIHGETTSIRRFLYSSCQEYN
;
A
#
# COMPACT_ATOMS: atom_id res chain seq x y z
N MET A 1 7.08 -19.91 -13.68
CA MET A 1 8.53 -20.05 -13.43
C MET A 1 8.99 -18.80 -12.71
N SER A 2 9.49 -18.92 -11.49
CA SER A 2 10.06 -17.78 -10.74
C SER A 2 11.41 -17.40 -11.37
N THR A 3 11.49 -16.24 -12.01
CA THR A 3 12.76 -15.71 -12.52
C THR A 3 13.64 -15.35 -11.32
N ILE A 4 14.81 -15.95 -11.22
CA ILE A 4 15.80 -15.62 -10.19
C ILE A 4 16.38 -14.25 -10.56
N LYS A 5 16.15 -13.24 -9.71
CA LYS A 5 16.70 -11.88 -9.91
C LYS A 5 18.15 -11.82 -9.45
N THR A 6 18.98 -11.07 -10.18
CA THR A 6 20.39 -10.89 -9.85
C THR A 6 20.53 -9.88 -8.70
N GLU A 7 21.07 -10.33 -7.57
CA GLU A 7 21.33 -9.49 -6.39
C GLU A 7 22.53 -8.56 -6.65
N ILE A 8 22.41 -7.28 -6.28
CA ILE A 8 23.46 -6.26 -6.42
C ILE A 8 23.81 -5.63 -5.06
N ALA A 9 24.93 -4.92 -5.00
CA ALA A 9 25.32 -4.18 -3.79
C ALA A 9 24.30 -3.05 -3.48
N PRO A 10 24.12 -2.71 -2.17
CA PRO A 10 23.20 -1.66 -1.77
C PRO A 10 23.63 -0.29 -2.35
N PRO A 11 22.67 0.55 -2.79
CA PRO A 11 22.96 1.91 -3.21
C PRO A 11 23.62 2.72 -2.10
N SER A 12 24.50 3.66 -2.44
CA SER A 12 25.36 4.43 -1.50
C SER A 12 24.62 5.41 -0.56
N VAL A 13 23.31 5.55 -0.69
CA VAL A 13 22.48 6.61 -0.07
C VAL A 13 22.29 6.48 1.45
N ILE A 14 22.77 5.42 2.11
CA ILE A 14 22.56 5.25 3.56
C ILE A 14 23.88 4.97 4.27
N LYS A 15 24.59 6.00 4.66
CA LYS A 15 25.70 5.89 5.63
C LYS A 15 25.61 7.04 6.63
N GLY A 16 25.56 6.71 7.91
CA GLY A 16 26.02 7.58 8.95
C GLY A 16 25.14 7.81 10.19
N SER A 17 25.49 8.79 10.92
CA SER A 17 25.23 9.25 12.29
C SER A 17 23.77 9.33 12.78
N TYR A 18 22.78 9.01 11.96
CA TYR A 18 21.35 9.02 12.31
C TYR A 18 20.84 7.73 12.98
N GLU A 19 21.63 6.66 12.96
CA GLU A 19 21.16 5.32 13.38
C GLU A 19 20.55 5.30 14.78
N LYS A 20 21.22 5.92 15.75
CA LYS A 20 20.75 5.96 17.14
C LYS A 20 19.47 6.78 17.31
N LEU A 21 19.35 7.87 16.56
CA LEU A 21 18.17 8.72 16.56
C LEU A 21 17.00 7.98 15.89
N LEU A 22 17.24 7.33 14.76
CA LEU A 22 16.27 6.55 14.04
C LEU A 22 15.69 5.42 14.90
N ARG A 23 16.52 4.69 15.61
CA ARG A 23 16.09 3.62 16.53
C ARG A 23 15.18 4.14 17.64
N LYS A 24 15.52 5.29 18.24
CA LYS A 24 14.67 5.96 19.23
C LYS A 24 13.32 6.37 18.66
N MET A 25 13.32 7.01 17.50
CA MET A 25 12.10 7.47 16.82
C MET A 25 11.22 6.26 16.41
N TYR A 26 11.82 5.21 15.87
CA TYR A 26 11.13 3.98 15.52
C TYR A 26 10.37 3.41 16.71
N ILE A 27 11.06 3.20 17.85
CA ILE A 27 10.44 2.64 19.06
C ILE A 27 9.33 3.58 19.57
N SER A 28 9.60 4.87 19.70
CA SER A 28 8.61 5.83 20.22
C SER A 28 7.32 5.83 19.38
N ASN A 29 7.47 5.86 18.06
CA ASN A 29 6.35 6.08 17.14
C ASN A 29 5.62 4.79 16.76
N VAL A 30 6.35 3.70 16.56
CA VAL A 30 5.78 2.44 16.08
C VAL A 30 5.17 1.62 17.22
N ALA A 31 5.85 1.52 18.37
CA ALA A 31 5.41 0.67 19.48
C ALA A 31 4.02 1.03 20.04
N LYS A 32 3.71 2.32 20.13
CA LYS A 32 2.40 2.78 20.63
C LYS A 32 1.26 2.26 19.75
N ARG A 33 1.39 2.41 18.42
CA ARG A 33 0.35 1.97 17.49
C ARG A 33 0.26 0.45 17.39
N LEU A 34 1.39 -0.25 17.39
CA LEU A 34 1.39 -1.72 17.36
C LEU A 34 0.71 -2.33 18.58
N ARG A 35 0.85 -1.72 19.76
CA ARG A 35 0.13 -2.14 20.97
C ARG A 35 -1.38 -2.01 20.83
N GLN A 36 -1.87 -0.93 20.22
CA GLN A 36 -3.30 -0.77 19.91
C GLN A 36 -3.80 -1.86 18.97
N LEU A 37 -2.97 -2.29 18.01
CA LEU A 37 -3.28 -3.33 17.04
C LEU A 37 -3.11 -4.77 17.58
N ASN A 38 -2.77 -4.96 18.85
CA ASN A 38 -2.86 -6.28 19.49
C ASN A 38 -4.32 -6.72 19.66
N GLN A 39 -5.24 -5.76 19.83
CA GLN A 39 -6.68 -5.98 19.87
C GLN A 39 -7.38 -4.96 18.95
N PRO A 40 -7.25 -5.12 17.61
CA PRO A 40 -7.81 -4.17 16.68
C PRO A 40 -9.34 -4.22 16.72
N SER A 41 -9.98 -3.06 16.61
CA SER A 41 -11.43 -2.98 16.44
C SER A 41 -11.87 -3.54 15.08
N ASP A 42 -13.15 -3.86 14.90
CA ASP A 42 -13.67 -4.24 13.58
C ASP A 42 -13.56 -3.11 12.55
N VAL A 43 -13.49 -1.86 13.00
CA VAL A 43 -13.20 -0.71 12.13
C VAL A 43 -11.76 -0.78 11.62
N ASP A 44 -10.77 -1.01 12.48
CA ASP A 44 -9.37 -1.18 12.08
C ASP A 44 -9.24 -2.37 11.11
N ARG A 45 -9.91 -3.50 11.42
CA ARG A 45 -9.88 -4.72 10.60
C ARG A 45 -10.43 -4.53 9.18
N LYS A 46 -11.37 -3.60 8.97
CA LYS A 46 -11.93 -3.28 7.66
C LYS A 46 -11.06 -2.34 6.84
N ARG A 47 -10.20 -1.56 7.51
CA ARG A 47 -9.50 -0.43 6.88
C ARG A 47 -8.27 -0.81 6.09
N TRP A 48 -7.65 -1.97 6.32
CA TRP A 48 -6.38 -2.32 5.68
C TRP A 48 -6.42 -2.24 4.16
N VAL A 49 -7.52 -2.62 3.52
CA VAL A 49 -7.69 -2.55 2.07
C VAL A 49 -7.60 -1.10 1.59
N TRP A 50 -8.33 -0.21 2.27
CA TRP A 50 -8.41 1.20 1.88
C TRP A 50 -7.10 1.94 2.12
N GLU A 51 -6.41 1.63 3.21
CA GLU A 51 -5.10 2.19 3.51
C GLU A 51 -4.05 1.80 2.46
N LEU A 52 -4.10 0.54 1.99
CA LEU A 52 -3.20 0.08 0.92
C LEU A 52 -3.56 0.71 -0.43
N ILE A 53 -4.84 0.81 -0.77
CA ILE A 53 -5.30 1.48 -2.00
C ILE A 53 -4.90 2.97 -1.97
N GLN A 54 -5.09 3.64 -0.84
CA GLN A 54 -4.70 5.04 -0.71
C GLN A 54 -3.20 5.22 -0.87
N ASN A 55 -2.39 4.40 -0.18
CA ASN A 55 -0.93 4.45 -0.33
C ASN A 55 -0.49 4.21 -1.78
N ALA A 56 -1.14 3.27 -2.48
CA ALA A 56 -0.87 3.03 -3.89
C ALA A 56 -1.20 4.25 -4.76
N LYS A 57 -2.37 4.86 -4.57
CA LYS A 57 -2.78 6.10 -5.25
C LYS A 57 -1.77 7.23 -5.03
N ASP A 58 -1.31 7.38 -3.80
CA ASP A 58 -0.42 8.46 -3.42
C ASP A 58 0.98 8.34 -4.04
N THR A 59 1.36 7.16 -4.58
CA THR A 59 2.62 7.00 -5.31
C THR A 59 2.68 7.79 -6.60
N ILE A 60 1.54 8.10 -7.21
CA ILE A 60 1.45 8.89 -8.45
C ILE A 60 1.02 10.34 -8.22
N ALA A 61 0.82 10.74 -6.95
CA ALA A 61 0.41 12.09 -6.62
C ALA A 61 1.47 13.11 -7.08
N GLY A 62 1.04 14.10 -7.88
CA GLY A 62 1.93 15.11 -8.45
C GLY A 62 2.76 14.67 -9.65
N ASP A 63 2.57 13.46 -10.16
CA ASP A 63 3.22 13.02 -11.41
C ASP A 63 2.40 13.49 -12.63
N PRO A 64 2.92 14.42 -13.44
CA PRO A 64 2.20 14.92 -14.61
C PRO A 64 2.09 13.90 -15.76
N THR A 65 2.88 12.83 -15.71
CA THR A 65 2.95 11.80 -16.75
C THR A 65 2.06 10.61 -16.48
N ARG A 66 1.61 10.46 -15.21
CA ARG A 66 0.84 9.30 -14.76
C ARG A 66 -0.30 9.72 -13.85
N ASN A 67 -1.51 9.45 -14.28
CA ASN A 67 -2.74 9.83 -13.58
C ASN A 67 -3.58 8.64 -13.10
N GLN A 68 -3.15 7.41 -13.40
CA GLN A 68 -3.88 6.20 -13.03
C GLN A 68 -2.96 5.07 -12.58
N ILE A 69 -3.49 4.22 -11.70
CA ILE A 69 -2.88 2.99 -11.22
C ILE A 69 -3.84 1.81 -11.33
N ASN A 70 -3.26 0.62 -11.39
CA ASN A 70 -3.94 -0.64 -11.27
C ASN A 70 -3.56 -1.31 -9.94
N VAL A 71 -4.53 -1.98 -9.32
CA VAL A 71 -4.37 -2.67 -8.05
C VAL A 71 -4.79 -4.12 -8.19
N ARG A 72 -4.02 -5.04 -7.58
CA ARG A 72 -4.37 -6.44 -7.44
C ARG A 72 -4.25 -6.88 -5.99
N ILE A 73 -5.27 -7.55 -5.50
CA ILE A 73 -5.32 -8.15 -4.16
C ILE A 73 -5.49 -9.65 -4.35
N GLU A 74 -4.56 -10.42 -3.83
CA GLU A 74 -4.60 -11.88 -3.87
C GLU A 74 -4.62 -12.42 -2.45
N ILE A 75 -5.60 -13.27 -2.16
CA ILE A 75 -5.73 -14.00 -0.90
C ILE A 75 -5.67 -15.48 -1.23
N ASP A 76 -4.64 -16.14 -0.71
CA ASP A 76 -4.41 -17.57 -0.86
C ASP A 76 -4.19 -18.17 0.54
N GLY A 77 -5.25 -18.74 1.10
CA GLY A 77 -5.26 -19.19 2.49
C GLY A 77 -4.89 -18.07 3.47
N ASP A 78 -3.78 -18.25 4.13
CA ASP A 78 -3.23 -17.32 5.14
C ASP A 78 -2.23 -16.29 4.55
N ILE A 79 -2.15 -16.18 3.22
CA ILE A 79 -1.28 -15.22 2.54
C ILE A 79 -2.14 -14.15 1.87
N VAL A 80 -1.86 -12.90 2.17
CA VAL A 80 -2.45 -11.74 1.48
C VAL A 80 -1.35 -11.01 0.73
N ARG A 81 -1.52 -10.85 -0.59
CA ARG A 81 -0.64 -10.04 -1.44
C ARG A 81 -1.44 -8.85 -1.98
N PHE A 82 -0.94 -7.68 -1.68
CA PHE A 82 -1.45 -6.43 -2.28
C PHE A 82 -0.40 -5.93 -3.27
N ARG A 83 -0.82 -5.67 -4.50
CA ARG A 83 0.05 -5.24 -5.59
C ARG A 83 -0.49 -3.98 -6.25
N HIS A 84 0.41 -3.08 -6.63
CA HIS A 84 0.09 -1.93 -7.47
C HIS A 84 1.23 -1.62 -8.42
N ASP A 85 0.90 -1.00 -9.54
CA ASP A 85 1.84 -0.60 -10.57
C ASP A 85 2.27 0.88 -10.46
N GLY A 86 2.08 1.51 -9.30
CA GLY A 86 2.45 2.91 -9.04
C GLY A 86 3.95 3.20 -9.17
N ASN A 87 4.32 4.45 -8.95
CA ASN A 87 5.69 4.91 -9.14
C ASN A 87 6.69 4.24 -8.17
N PRO A 88 7.98 4.13 -8.58
CA PRO A 88 9.06 3.64 -7.72
C PRO A 88 9.22 4.48 -6.45
N PHE A 89 9.74 3.86 -5.40
CA PHE A 89 10.04 4.56 -4.17
C PHE A 89 11.17 5.58 -4.36
N THR A 90 11.01 6.75 -3.77
CA THR A 90 12.13 7.63 -3.47
C THR A 90 12.82 7.15 -2.18
N SER A 91 14.06 7.60 -1.94
CA SER A 91 14.78 7.33 -0.70
C SER A 91 13.97 7.75 0.53
N ASP A 92 13.34 8.95 0.48
CA ASP A 92 12.51 9.47 1.57
C ASP A 92 11.24 8.65 1.80
N ALA A 93 10.54 8.27 0.70
CA ALA A 93 9.32 7.45 0.80
C ALA A 93 9.63 6.08 1.40
N ARG A 94 10.72 5.43 0.95
CA ARG A 94 11.19 4.17 1.51
C ARG A 94 11.59 4.32 2.98
N PHE A 95 12.34 5.36 3.31
CA PHE A 95 12.72 5.66 4.67
C PHE A 95 11.49 5.89 5.57
N GLY A 96 10.53 6.67 5.09
CA GLY A 96 9.26 6.91 5.78
C GLY A 96 8.51 5.60 6.07
N LEU A 97 8.44 4.69 5.10
CA LEU A 97 7.79 3.39 5.26
C LEU A 97 8.47 2.50 6.32
N LEU A 98 9.81 2.44 6.29
CA LEU A 98 10.58 1.50 7.13
C LEU A 98 10.78 2.01 8.56
N TYR A 99 11.06 3.30 8.73
CA TYR A 99 11.52 3.83 10.02
C TYR A 99 10.61 4.90 10.61
N LYS A 100 9.85 5.60 9.76
CA LYS A 100 9.13 6.80 10.18
C LYS A 100 7.64 6.55 10.22
N TYR A 101 7.08 6.75 11.39
CA TYR A 101 5.70 7.08 11.59
C TYR A 101 5.60 8.60 11.53
N SER A 102 5.03 9.19 10.48
CA SER A 102 4.93 10.63 10.41
C SER A 102 3.70 11.12 11.17
N GLU A 103 3.90 11.79 12.29
CA GLU A 103 2.91 12.69 12.90
C GLU A 103 2.93 14.11 12.30
N ASP A 104 4.00 14.48 11.62
CA ASP A 104 4.17 15.84 11.08
C ASP A 104 3.37 16.05 9.79
N LYS A 105 2.10 16.43 9.98
CA LYS A 105 1.22 16.89 8.89
C LYS A 105 1.35 18.38 8.59
N GLU A 106 2.23 19.12 9.28
CA GLU A 106 2.12 20.57 9.26
C GLU A 106 2.72 21.30 8.05
N ASN A 107 3.51 20.66 7.18
CA ASN A 107 4.18 21.42 6.11
C ASN A 107 4.34 20.74 4.75
N SER A 108 3.38 19.96 4.25
CA SER A 108 3.46 19.56 2.84
C SER A 108 2.11 19.14 2.23
N GLU A 109 1.86 19.67 1.06
CA GLU A 109 0.70 19.43 0.18
C GLU A 109 0.52 17.97 -0.31
N SER A 110 1.33 17.01 0.14
CA SER A 110 1.18 15.60 -0.24
C SER A 110 0.42 14.83 0.84
N THR A 111 -0.83 14.55 0.59
CA THR A 111 -1.65 13.56 1.29
C THR A 111 -1.12 12.17 0.97
N GLY A 112 -0.75 11.35 1.91
CA GLY A 112 -0.42 9.95 1.64
C GLY A 112 1.01 9.55 1.94
N ARG A 113 1.53 10.07 3.00
CA ARG A 113 2.79 9.56 3.53
C ARG A 113 2.51 8.36 4.39
N PHE A 114 3.34 7.31 4.25
CA PHE A 114 3.35 6.09 5.05
C PHE A 114 3.35 6.40 6.56
N GLY A 115 2.24 6.98 7.03
CA GLY A 115 2.01 7.38 8.41
C GLY A 115 1.21 6.34 9.19
N THR A 116 0.32 6.80 10.04
CA THR A 116 -0.56 5.97 10.88
C THR A 116 -1.41 4.98 10.07
N GLY A 117 -1.76 5.34 8.83
CA GLY A 117 -2.57 4.53 7.94
C GLY A 117 -1.93 3.19 7.62
N PHE A 118 -0.67 3.19 7.14
CA PHE A 118 0.03 1.96 6.82
C PHE A 118 0.15 1.01 8.03
N LEU A 119 0.37 1.54 9.25
CA LEU A 119 0.41 0.70 10.44
C LEU A 119 -0.92 -0.03 10.71
N THR A 120 -2.05 0.50 10.25
CA THR A 120 -3.34 -0.18 10.39
C THR A 120 -3.37 -1.51 9.62
N THR A 121 -2.58 -1.64 8.54
CA THR A 121 -2.48 -2.90 7.78
C THR A 121 -1.87 -4.03 8.59
N HIS A 122 -1.17 -3.71 9.69
CA HIS A 122 -0.62 -4.71 10.62
C HIS A 122 -1.69 -5.44 11.45
N CYS A 123 -2.98 -5.11 11.28
CA CYS A 123 -4.07 -5.97 11.73
C CYS A 123 -4.12 -7.31 10.97
N LEU A 124 -3.57 -7.39 9.75
CA LEU A 124 -3.38 -8.64 9.01
C LEU A 124 -2.21 -9.45 9.59
N SER A 125 -1.04 -8.84 9.55
CA SER A 125 0.20 -9.43 10.07
C SER A 125 1.18 -8.31 10.43
N LYS A 126 1.93 -8.50 11.50
CA LYS A 126 3.02 -7.60 11.90
C LYS A 126 4.34 -7.91 11.18
N VAL A 127 4.35 -8.97 10.37
CA VAL A 127 5.47 -9.31 9.49
C VAL A 127 5.02 -9.09 8.05
N VAL A 128 5.71 -8.19 7.34
CA VAL A 128 5.33 -7.77 5.99
C VAL A 128 6.55 -7.78 5.10
N THR A 129 6.51 -8.52 4.00
CA THR A 129 7.54 -8.48 2.97
C THR A 129 7.12 -7.52 1.87
N ILE A 130 8.04 -6.66 1.45
CA ILE A 130 7.87 -5.67 0.40
C ILE A 130 8.85 -5.97 -0.72
N GLU A 131 8.35 -6.02 -1.94
CA GLU A 131 9.13 -6.10 -3.17
C GLU A 131 8.72 -4.95 -4.06
N SER A 132 9.66 -4.15 -4.53
CA SER A 132 9.37 -2.96 -5.33
C SER A 132 10.62 -2.45 -6.04
N ASN A 133 10.45 -1.35 -6.76
CA ASN A 133 11.55 -0.59 -7.33
C ASN A 133 11.79 0.69 -6.54
N MET A 134 13.03 1.16 -6.57
CA MET A 134 13.39 2.45 -6.00
C MET A 134 14.42 3.18 -6.87
N TYR A 135 14.46 4.50 -6.74
CA TYR A 135 15.57 5.26 -7.30
C TYR A 135 16.84 5.00 -6.50
N SER A 136 17.91 4.64 -7.19
CA SER A 136 19.22 4.35 -6.60
C SER A 136 20.05 5.61 -6.36
N ASN A 137 19.63 6.75 -6.93
CA ASN A 137 20.26 8.06 -6.82
C ASN A 137 19.24 9.18 -6.54
N ASP A 138 19.73 10.32 -6.07
CA ASP A 138 18.89 11.48 -5.70
C ASP A 138 18.32 12.20 -6.94
N GLU A 139 18.99 12.11 -8.09
CA GLU A 139 18.57 12.70 -9.37
C GLU A 139 17.39 11.94 -10.00
N LYS A 140 17.01 10.79 -9.42
CA LYS A 140 15.92 9.92 -9.91
C LYS A 140 16.11 9.46 -11.37
N THR A 141 17.33 9.21 -11.77
CA THR A 141 17.69 8.76 -13.13
C THR A 141 17.95 7.27 -13.22
N GLU A 142 18.26 6.62 -12.11
CA GLU A 142 18.58 5.21 -12.07
C GLU A 142 17.62 4.45 -11.14
N LEU A 143 17.22 3.26 -11.54
CA LEU A 143 16.33 2.38 -10.81
C LEU A 143 17.02 1.08 -10.43
N CYS A 144 16.66 0.55 -9.27
CA CYS A 144 16.94 -0.82 -8.89
C CYS A 144 15.73 -1.47 -8.23
N GLY A 145 15.62 -2.79 -8.34
CA GLY A 145 14.69 -3.55 -7.54
C GLY A 145 15.15 -3.64 -6.09
N PHE A 146 14.24 -3.71 -5.14
CA PHE A 146 14.57 -4.02 -3.75
C PHE A 146 13.53 -4.94 -3.12
N SER A 147 13.96 -5.68 -2.10
CA SER A 147 13.06 -6.37 -1.20
C SER A 147 13.48 -6.14 0.25
N VAL A 148 12.51 -6.17 1.15
CA VAL A 148 12.73 -6.04 2.59
C VAL A 148 11.58 -6.72 3.34
N THR A 149 11.88 -7.34 4.48
CA THR A 149 10.85 -7.88 5.38
C THR A 149 10.86 -7.07 6.69
N MET A 150 9.75 -6.43 7.00
CA MET A 150 9.52 -5.75 8.27
C MET A 150 9.07 -6.75 9.32
N TYR A 151 9.75 -6.77 10.46
CA TYR A 151 9.43 -7.59 11.63
C TYR A 151 8.97 -6.66 12.76
N ARG A 152 7.65 -6.53 12.95
CA ARG A 152 7.02 -5.65 13.94
C ARG A 152 6.15 -6.42 14.93
N ASP A 153 6.43 -7.71 15.11
CA ASP A 153 5.70 -8.64 15.96
C ASP A 153 6.19 -8.65 17.44
N GLY A 154 7.27 -7.95 17.76
CA GLY A 154 7.77 -7.76 19.11
C GLY A 154 6.76 -7.12 20.06
N GLN A 155 6.68 -7.60 21.30
CA GLN A 155 5.76 -7.09 22.32
C GLN A 155 6.42 -6.04 23.22
N ILE A 156 7.72 -6.12 23.38
CA ILE A 156 8.54 -5.21 24.18
C ILE A 156 9.57 -4.47 23.30
N GLU A 157 10.12 -3.39 23.82
CA GLU A 157 11.07 -2.54 23.10
C GLU A 157 12.27 -3.33 22.56
N LYS A 158 12.83 -4.23 23.37
CA LYS A 158 13.97 -5.07 22.96
C LYS A 158 13.64 -5.91 21.72
N GLU A 159 12.50 -6.58 21.72
CA GLU A 159 12.06 -7.42 20.60
C GLU A 159 11.79 -6.59 19.33
N LEU A 160 11.25 -5.38 19.49
CA LEU A 160 11.05 -4.46 18.37
C LEU A 160 12.39 -3.98 17.78
N LEU A 161 13.41 -3.76 18.62
CA LEU A 161 14.76 -3.46 18.14
C LEU A 161 15.41 -4.66 17.44
N GLU A 162 15.25 -5.87 17.98
CA GLU A 162 15.68 -7.10 17.29
C GLU A 162 14.96 -7.28 15.95
N GLY A 163 13.67 -6.94 15.89
CA GLY A 163 12.90 -6.92 14.64
C GLY A 163 13.42 -5.88 13.64
N LEU A 164 13.82 -4.70 14.12
CA LEU A 164 14.46 -3.67 13.30
C LEU A 164 15.80 -4.19 12.73
N ASP A 165 16.65 -4.82 13.56
CA ASP A 165 17.90 -5.41 13.09
C ASP A 165 17.69 -6.52 12.04
N LYS A 166 16.64 -7.35 12.22
CA LYS A 166 16.26 -8.35 11.22
C LYS A 166 15.79 -7.71 9.91
N MET A 167 15.00 -6.64 10.00
CA MET A 167 14.54 -5.89 8.83
C MET A 167 15.73 -5.31 8.06
N GLU A 168 16.67 -4.67 8.74
CA GLU A 168 17.87 -4.10 8.12
C GLU A 168 18.70 -5.18 7.41
N LYS A 169 18.86 -6.35 8.01
CA LYS A 169 19.57 -7.50 7.42
C LYS A 169 18.81 -8.17 6.28
N SER A 170 17.49 -8.02 6.22
CA SER A 170 16.67 -8.62 5.18
C SER A 170 16.66 -7.82 3.87
N GLN A 171 17.21 -6.60 3.88
CA GLN A 171 17.22 -5.75 2.70
C GLN A 171 18.11 -6.34 1.62
N LYS A 172 17.54 -6.46 0.42
CA LYS A 172 18.24 -6.91 -0.79
C LYS A 172 17.94 -5.96 -1.93
N TYR A 173 18.90 -5.81 -2.83
CA TYR A 173 18.79 -4.97 -4.01
C TYR A 173 19.09 -5.80 -5.24
N TYR A 174 18.43 -5.46 -6.36
CA TYR A 174 18.47 -6.22 -7.59
C TYR A 174 18.70 -5.29 -8.78
N GLY A 175 19.50 -5.72 -9.74
CA GLY A 175 19.63 -5.03 -11.02
C GLY A 175 18.36 -5.12 -11.87
N ASP A 176 17.60 -6.23 -11.72
CA ASP A 176 16.33 -6.41 -12.40
C ASP A 176 15.20 -5.70 -11.66
N LEU A 177 14.29 -5.08 -12.42
CA LEU A 177 13.13 -4.40 -11.87
C LEU A 177 11.97 -5.37 -11.61
N PHE A 178 11.15 -5.03 -10.63
CA PHE A 178 9.87 -5.68 -10.39
C PHE A 178 8.80 -5.03 -11.29
N GLU A 179 7.88 -5.83 -11.81
CA GLU A 179 6.73 -5.31 -12.57
C GLU A 179 5.77 -4.51 -11.68
N TRP A 180 5.59 -4.98 -10.44
CA TRP A 180 4.66 -4.44 -9.47
C TRP A 180 5.33 -4.22 -8.12
N THR A 181 4.91 -3.18 -7.42
CA THR A 181 5.13 -3.09 -5.97
C THR A 181 4.22 -4.09 -5.28
N THR A 182 4.78 -4.97 -4.45
CA THR A 182 4.07 -6.06 -3.77
C THR A 182 4.28 -5.96 -2.27
N PHE A 183 3.19 -5.99 -1.52
CA PHE A 183 3.17 -6.17 -0.06
C PHE A 183 2.60 -7.54 0.25
N THR A 184 3.41 -8.40 0.89
CA THR A 184 3.00 -9.76 1.27
C THR A 184 2.87 -9.87 2.79
N TYR A 185 1.69 -10.27 3.25
CA TYR A 185 1.35 -10.49 4.64
C TYR A 185 1.17 -11.99 4.87
N HIS A 186 1.91 -12.56 5.82
CA HIS A 186 1.74 -13.93 6.29
C HIS A 186 0.86 -13.90 7.55
N VAL A 187 -0.40 -14.24 7.41
CA VAL A 187 -1.40 -14.14 8.48
C VAL A 187 -1.35 -15.40 9.32
N SER A 188 -0.93 -15.26 10.57
CA SER A 188 -0.74 -16.41 11.49
C SER A 188 -1.73 -16.43 12.66
N THR A 189 -2.59 -15.40 12.77
CA THR A 189 -3.50 -15.24 13.92
C THR A 189 -4.96 -15.23 13.49
N ASP A 190 -5.86 -15.66 14.39
CA ASP A 190 -7.31 -15.59 14.13
C ASP A 190 -7.80 -14.15 13.98
N SER A 191 -7.17 -13.20 14.69
CA SER A 191 -7.44 -11.77 14.51
C SER A 191 -7.11 -11.30 13.10
N GLY A 192 -6.01 -11.77 12.52
CA GLY A 192 -5.62 -11.48 11.15
C GLY A 192 -6.56 -12.14 10.13
N ARG A 193 -6.96 -13.39 10.34
CA ARG A 193 -7.97 -14.07 9.50
C ARG A 193 -9.30 -13.33 9.54
N ARG A 194 -9.70 -12.85 10.71
CA ARG A 194 -10.90 -12.00 10.84
C ARG A 194 -10.74 -10.68 10.10
N ALA A 195 -9.55 -10.09 10.06
CA ALA A 195 -9.27 -8.89 9.27
C ALA A 195 -9.37 -9.15 7.77
N ILE A 196 -8.89 -10.30 7.27
CA ILE A 196 -9.10 -10.71 5.87
C ILE A 196 -10.59 -10.72 5.57
N GLN A 197 -11.38 -11.48 6.33
CA GLN A 197 -12.82 -11.62 6.11
C GLN A 197 -13.52 -10.26 6.06
N LEU A 198 -13.35 -9.44 7.10
CA LEU A 198 -14.01 -8.14 7.21
C LEU A 198 -13.55 -7.14 6.14
N GLY A 199 -12.27 -7.19 5.75
CA GLY A 199 -11.73 -6.36 4.66
C GLY A 199 -12.35 -6.71 3.32
N VAL A 200 -12.45 -8.00 2.99
CA VAL A 200 -13.08 -8.51 1.75
C VAL A 200 -14.57 -8.16 1.71
N GLU A 201 -15.32 -8.42 2.78
CA GLU A 201 -16.73 -8.05 2.86
C GLU A 201 -16.94 -6.53 2.64
N ASN A 202 -16.11 -5.71 3.26
CA ASN A 202 -16.18 -4.26 3.12
C ASN A 202 -15.76 -3.79 1.72
N PHE A 203 -14.75 -4.44 1.11
CA PHE A 203 -14.34 -4.20 -0.26
C PHE A 203 -15.50 -4.38 -1.23
N HIS A 204 -16.13 -5.54 -1.26
CA HIS A 204 -17.26 -5.80 -2.16
C HIS A 204 -18.40 -4.81 -1.99
N LYS A 205 -18.62 -4.33 -0.77
CA LYS A 205 -19.67 -3.37 -0.46
C LYS A 205 -19.39 -1.97 -1.00
N LEU A 206 -18.14 -1.50 -0.93
CA LEU A 206 -17.81 -0.08 -1.12
C LEU A 206 -16.96 0.22 -2.37
N ILE A 207 -16.40 -0.78 -3.03
CA ILE A 207 -15.36 -0.52 -4.05
C ILE A 207 -15.86 0.33 -5.22
N ALA A 208 -17.09 0.13 -5.70
CA ALA A 208 -17.63 0.93 -6.81
C ALA A 208 -17.78 2.40 -6.41
N GLN A 209 -18.26 2.67 -5.17
CA GLN A 209 -18.33 4.02 -4.63
C GLN A 209 -16.94 4.63 -4.44
N THR A 210 -15.99 3.85 -3.93
CA THR A 210 -14.60 4.32 -3.77
C THR A 210 -13.99 4.69 -5.11
N MET A 211 -14.14 3.86 -6.13
CA MET A 211 -13.64 4.16 -7.46
C MET A 211 -14.33 5.39 -8.10
N LEU A 212 -15.58 5.70 -7.73
CA LEU A 212 -16.24 6.91 -8.20
C LEU A 212 -15.49 8.17 -7.78
N PHE A 213 -15.01 8.21 -6.53
CA PHE A 213 -14.31 9.37 -5.95
C PHE A 213 -12.78 9.30 -6.09
N CYS A 214 -12.23 8.14 -6.41
CA CYS A 214 -10.80 7.94 -6.62
C CYS A 214 -10.52 7.77 -8.12
N LYS A 215 -10.31 8.90 -8.82
CA LYS A 215 -10.11 8.93 -10.27
C LYS A 215 -8.80 8.23 -10.70
N GLU A 216 -7.86 8.16 -9.80
CA GLU A 216 -6.56 7.55 -10.00
C GLU A 216 -6.61 6.01 -10.07
N LEU A 217 -7.69 5.37 -9.61
CA LEU A 217 -7.88 3.92 -9.77
C LEU A 217 -8.48 3.60 -11.15
N ALA A 218 -7.69 3.01 -12.05
CA ALA A 218 -8.16 2.53 -13.35
C ALA A 218 -8.87 1.19 -13.22
N SER A 219 -8.23 0.25 -12.52
CA SER A 219 -8.78 -1.07 -12.28
C SER A 219 -8.36 -1.60 -10.90
N ILE A 220 -9.18 -2.50 -10.38
CA ILE A 220 -8.86 -3.27 -9.20
C ILE A 220 -9.34 -4.72 -9.35
N GLU A 221 -8.46 -5.66 -9.02
CA GLU A 221 -8.75 -7.09 -9.04
C GLU A 221 -8.58 -7.65 -7.63
N LEU A 222 -9.57 -8.41 -7.18
CA LEU A 222 -9.51 -9.22 -5.96
C LEU A 222 -9.65 -10.69 -6.32
N ASN A 223 -8.59 -11.46 -6.09
CA ASN A 223 -8.62 -12.91 -6.12
C ASN A 223 -8.68 -13.45 -4.68
N ASN A 224 -9.82 -13.96 -4.26
CA ASN A 224 -10.02 -14.54 -2.94
C ASN A 224 -10.14 -16.07 -3.05
N ASN A 225 -9.04 -16.78 -2.84
CA ASN A 225 -8.97 -18.25 -2.92
C ASN A 225 -9.55 -18.78 -4.25
N GLY A 226 -9.16 -18.18 -5.37
CA GLY A 226 -9.61 -18.55 -6.71
C GLY A 226 -10.90 -17.87 -7.17
N LYS A 227 -11.64 -17.20 -6.29
CA LYS A 227 -12.80 -16.38 -6.67
C LYS A 227 -12.33 -14.98 -7.07
N ILE A 228 -12.36 -14.69 -8.35
CA ILE A 228 -11.88 -13.42 -8.90
C ILE A 228 -13.05 -12.45 -9.03
N THR A 229 -12.84 -11.23 -8.53
CA THR A 229 -13.70 -10.07 -8.79
C THR A 229 -12.82 -8.97 -9.36
N SER A 230 -13.09 -8.53 -10.57
CA SER A 230 -12.39 -7.37 -11.14
C SER A 230 -13.37 -6.25 -11.42
N ILE A 231 -12.92 -5.02 -11.20
CA ILE A 231 -13.70 -3.81 -11.42
C ILE A 231 -12.87 -2.88 -12.29
N VAL A 232 -13.45 -2.49 -13.41
CA VAL A 232 -12.85 -1.60 -14.38
C VAL A 232 -13.72 -0.37 -14.54
N ARG A 233 -13.10 0.80 -14.55
CA ARG A 233 -13.76 2.05 -14.84
C ARG A 233 -13.84 2.23 -16.36
N ARG A 234 -15.02 2.51 -16.88
CA ARG A 234 -15.18 3.03 -18.26
C ARG A 234 -14.89 4.53 -18.29
N PRO A 235 -14.58 5.10 -19.47
CA PRO A 235 -14.48 6.55 -19.62
C PRO A 235 -15.71 7.26 -19.03
N ILE A 236 -15.48 8.41 -18.40
CA ILE A 236 -16.56 9.24 -17.85
C ILE A 236 -17.21 9.99 -19.02
N GLU A 237 -18.53 9.99 -19.06
CA GLU A 237 -19.33 10.61 -20.12
C GLU A 237 -20.14 11.78 -19.54
N GLU A 238 -20.21 12.89 -20.25
CA GLU A 238 -21.19 13.94 -19.99
C GLU A 238 -22.51 13.55 -20.65
N VAL A 239 -23.56 13.31 -19.83
CA VAL A 239 -24.87 12.86 -20.31
C VAL A 239 -25.90 13.96 -20.39
N ALA A 240 -25.66 15.09 -19.72
CA ALA A 240 -26.42 16.32 -19.79
C ALA A 240 -25.55 17.46 -19.29
N SER A 241 -25.99 18.73 -19.51
CA SER A 241 -25.23 19.90 -19.01
C SER A 241 -24.93 19.77 -17.52
N ASN A 242 -23.62 19.73 -17.19
CA ASN A 242 -23.09 19.54 -15.84
C ASN A 242 -23.47 18.21 -15.16
N VAL A 243 -23.92 17.19 -15.92
CA VAL A 243 -24.21 15.86 -15.38
C VAL A 243 -23.28 14.85 -16.01
N MET A 244 -22.42 14.28 -15.17
CA MET A 244 -21.44 13.27 -15.55
C MET A 244 -21.97 11.87 -15.20
N SER A 245 -21.59 10.89 -16.03
CA SER A 245 -21.87 9.49 -15.83
C SER A 245 -20.58 8.71 -15.65
N ALA A 246 -20.40 8.06 -14.52
CA ALA A 246 -19.34 7.08 -14.30
C ALA A 246 -19.92 5.67 -14.35
N THR A 247 -19.37 4.83 -15.20
CA THR A 247 -19.78 3.44 -15.36
C THR A 247 -18.65 2.51 -14.95
N PHE A 248 -18.98 1.51 -14.16
CA PHE A 248 -18.06 0.48 -13.69
C PHE A 248 -18.54 -0.90 -14.15
N GLU A 249 -17.65 -1.65 -14.75
CA GLU A 249 -17.85 -3.06 -15.06
C GLU A 249 -17.29 -3.89 -13.90
N ILE A 250 -18.15 -4.71 -13.32
CA ILE A 250 -17.80 -5.61 -12.23
C ILE A 250 -17.91 -7.03 -12.75
N HIS A 251 -16.79 -7.68 -12.90
CA HIS A 251 -16.68 -9.07 -13.33
C HIS A 251 -16.39 -9.95 -12.12
N GLY A 252 -17.21 -10.97 -11.89
CA GLY A 252 -17.09 -11.96 -10.84
C GLY A 252 -17.79 -13.25 -11.25
N GLU A 253 -18.47 -13.93 -10.34
CA GLU A 253 -19.35 -15.08 -10.67
C GLU A 253 -20.43 -14.69 -11.69
N THR A 254 -20.86 -13.43 -11.63
CA THR A 254 -21.73 -12.78 -12.62
C THR A 254 -21.13 -11.43 -13.00
N THR A 255 -21.37 -11.00 -14.23
CA THR A 255 -21.00 -9.63 -14.66
C THR A 255 -22.13 -8.68 -14.34
N SER A 256 -21.81 -7.56 -13.70
CA SER A 256 -22.76 -6.50 -13.41
C SER A 256 -22.18 -5.13 -13.81
N ILE A 257 -23.08 -4.20 -14.11
CA ILE A 257 -22.71 -2.81 -14.44
C ILE A 257 -23.31 -1.92 -13.38
N ARG A 258 -22.49 -1.04 -12.80
CA ARG A 258 -22.94 0.04 -11.91
C ARG A 258 -22.69 1.38 -12.59
N ARG A 259 -23.74 2.17 -12.65
CA ARG A 259 -23.70 3.53 -13.21
C ARG A 259 -24.06 4.55 -12.14
N PHE A 260 -23.24 5.59 -12.04
CA PHE A 260 -23.47 6.71 -11.13
C PHE A 260 -23.61 8.00 -11.95
N LEU A 261 -24.60 8.78 -11.61
CA LEU A 261 -24.78 10.13 -12.14
C LEU A 261 -24.40 11.12 -11.03
N TYR A 262 -23.61 12.12 -11.37
CA TYR A 262 -23.21 13.17 -10.43
C TYR A 262 -23.05 14.51 -11.17
N SER A 263 -23.27 15.60 -10.46
CA SER A 263 -23.05 16.94 -11.00
C SER A 263 -21.54 17.27 -10.97
N SER A 264 -21.02 17.79 -12.08
CA SER A 264 -19.71 18.43 -12.06
C SER A 264 -19.89 19.84 -11.47
N CYS A 265 -19.42 20.08 -10.24
CA CYS A 265 -19.19 21.45 -9.81
C CYS A 265 -18.00 21.98 -10.61
N GLN A 266 -18.22 22.96 -11.48
CA GLN A 266 -17.12 23.81 -11.95
C GLN A 266 -16.67 24.62 -10.72
N GLU A 267 -15.43 24.42 -10.29
CA GLU A 267 -14.79 25.39 -9.40
C GLU A 267 -14.74 26.71 -10.19
N TYR A 268 -15.51 27.68 -9.76
CA TYR A 268 -15.32 29.05 -10.19
C TYR A 268 -14.02 29.53 -9.55
N ASN A 269 -12.96 29.62 -10.38
CA ASN A 269 -11.74 30.34 -10.03
C ASN A 269 -12.01 31.84 -10.00
#